data_2cadc953d3d03303236b0406a35e9f60
#
_entry.id   2cadc953d3d03303236b0406a35e9f60
#
_cell.length_a   1.000
_cell.length_b   1.000
_cell.length_c   1.000
_cell.angle_alpha   90.00
_cell.angle_beta   90.00
_cell.angle_gamma   90.00
#
_symmetry.space_group_name_H-M   'P 1'
#
loop_
_entity.id
_entity.type
_entity.pdbx_description
1 polymer ?
#
loop_
_entity_poly.entity_id
_entity_poly.type
_entity_poly.pdbx_seq_one_letter_code
_entity_poly.pdbx_strand_id
1 'polypeptide(L)'
;MPGFLYSYKKFREEVEIPAVQNSDEDAMKRLQKMIRPFVLRRLKKEVLTDLPDKLEENMFVQLTGEQQKLYDAHVKRMMLMLDKQSEEEFKTSKITILAELTKLRQICCDPSLIFADYKADSAKVDMCLNMISNAVESGHKILLFSQFTTMLDHLAKRLEEEKISYYMLTGSTSKEKRAQMVENFNTDNTQVFCISLKAGGTGLNLTAADIVIHFDPWWNLAVQNQATDRAHRIGQKNVVNVYTVSYTHLRAHETGAYL
;
A
#
# COMPACT_ATOMS: atom_id res chain seq x y z
N MET A 1 -2.91 -25.13 -19.95
CA MET A 1 -3.81 -26.18 -20.51
C MET A 1 -4.83 -25.50 -21.41
N PRO A 2 -4.54 -25.35 -22.69
CA PRO A 2 -5.47 -24.72 -23.63
C PRO A 2 -6.80 -25.52 -23.67
N GLY A 3 -7.94 -24.83 -23.61
CA GLY A 3 -9.26 -25.46 -23.71
C GLY A 3 -9.83 -26.09 -22.42
N PHE A 4 -9.06 -26.19 -21.32
CA PHE A 4 -9.53 -26.82 -20.08
C PHE A 4 -10.71 -26.07 -19.43
N LEU A 5 -10.69 -24.74 -19.45
CA LEU A 5 -11.79 -23.89 -18.96
C LEU A 5 -12.65 -23.36 -20.12
N TYR A 6 -12.77 -24.11 -21.21
CA TYR A 6 -13.50 -23.72 -22.43
C TYR A 6 -12.86 -22.55 -23.20
N SER A 7 -13.57 -22.00 -24.19
CA SER A 7 -13.23 -20.70 -24.77
C SER A 7 -13.60 -19.58 -23.80
N TYR A 8 -12.95 -18.40 -23.90
CA TYR A 8 -13.24 -17.26 -23.02
C TYR A 8 -14.73 -16.88 -23.03
N LYS A 9 -15.37 -16.89 -24.22
CA LYS A 9 -16.81 -16.59 -24.34
C LYS A 9 -17.65 -17.58 -23.51
N LYS A 10 -17.40 -18.87 -23.71
CA LYS A 10 -18.13 -19.95 -23.00
C LYS A 10 -17.87 -19.91 -21.48
N PHE A 11 -16.61 -19.70 -21.08
CA PHE A 11 -16.27 -19.54 -19.66
C PHE A 11 -17.02 -18.37 -19.02
N ARG A 12 -17.09 -17.24 -19.69
CA ARG A 12 -17.81 -16.06 -19.22
C ARG A 12 -19.29 -16.32 -19.05
N GLU A 13 -19.92 -16.93 -20.04
CA GLU A 13 -21.37 -17.20 -20.04
C GLU A 13 -21.78 -18.27 -19.03
N GLU A 14 -21.01 -19.36 -18.93
CA GLU A 14 -21.38 -20.54 -18.10
C GLU A 14 -20.81 -20.50 -16.69
N VAL A 15 -19.76 -19.70 -16.43
CA VAL A 15 -19.05 -19.70 -15.14
C VAL A 15 -18.92 -18.30 -14.55
N GLU A 16 -18.34 -17.34 -15.27
CA GLU A 16 -18.02 -16.02 -14.71
C GLU A 16 -19.30 -15.26 -14.35
N ILE A 17 -20.23 -15.11 -15.28
CA ILE A 17 -21.49 -14.38 -15.05
C ILE A 17 -22.33 -15.06 -13.98
N PRO A 18 -22.64 -16.39 -14.04
CA PRO A 18 -23.39 -17.05 -12.98
C PRO A 18 -22.72 -16.96 -11.61
N ALA A 19 -21.42 -17.23 -11.51
CA ALA A 19 -20.72 -17.26 -10.22
C ALA A 19 -20.51 -15.89 -9.59
N VAL A 20 -20.20 -14.84 -10.41
CA VAL A 20 -19.81 -13.52 -9.91
C VAL A 20 -20.98 -12.55 -9.89
N GLN A 21 -21.80 -12.49 -10.96
CA GLN A 21 -22.91 -11.54 -11.06
C GLN A 21 -24.20 -12.06 -10.44
N ASN A 22 -24.48 -13.36 -10.57
CA ASN A 22 -25.70 -13.97 -10.09
C ASN A 22 -25.51 -14.71 -8.74
N SER A 23 -24.30 -14.75 -8.19
CA SER A 23 -23.96 -15.45 -6.95
C SER A 23 -24.39 -16.92 -6.93
N ASP A 24 -24.35 -17.59 -8.11
CA ASP A 24 -24.72 -19.00 -8.26
C ASP A 24 -23.69 -19.90 -7.59
N GLU A 25 -24.06 -20.47 -6.46
CA GLU A 25 -23.20 -21.38 -5.69
C GLU A 25 -22.83 -22.66 -6.45
N ASP A 26 -23.72 -23.17 -7.31
CA ASP A 26 -23.46 -24.40 -8.06
C ASP A 26 -22.47 -24.17 -9.20
N ALA A 27 -22.50 -22.99 -9.84
CA ALA A 27 -21.49 -22.57 -10.79
C ALA A 27 -20.12 -22.44 -10.09
N MET A 28 -20.08 -21.85 -8.89
CA MET A 28 -18.88 -21.71 -8.08
C MET A 28 -18.32 -23.09 -7.67
N LYS A 29 -19.16 -23.99 -7.17
CA LYS A 29 -18.75 -25.35 -6.79
C LYS A 29 -18.22 -26.15 -7.98
N ARG A 30 -18.86 -26.01 -9.16
CA ARG A 30 -18.37 -26.65 -10.41
C ARG A 30 -16.97 -26.13 -10.77
N LEU A 31 -16.77 -24.80 -10.75
CA LEU A 31 -15.47 -24.20 -11.02
C LEU A 31 -14.42 -24.70 -10.03
N GLN A 32 -14.71 -24.67 -8.73
CA GLN A 32 -13.81 -25.15 -7.69
C GLN A 32 -13.41 -26.62 -7.92
N LYS A 33 -14.37 -27.49 -8.26
CA LYS A 33 -14.09 -28.89 -8.56
C LYS A 33 -13.18 -29.06 -9.77
N MET A 34 -13.37 -28.25 -10.82
CA MET A 34 -12.54 -28.27 -12.03
C MET A 34 -11.11 -27.82 -11.75
N ILE A 35 -10.92 -26.70 -11.02
CA ILE A 35 -9.59 -26.13 -10.79
C ILE A 35 -8.83 -26.77 -9.64
N ARG A 36 -9.51 -27.46 -8.72
CA ARG A 36 -8.91 -28.09 -7.51
C ARG A 36 -7.64 -28.91 -7.78
N PRO A 37 -7.55 -29.73 -8.85
CA PRO A 37 -6.33 -30.49 -9.14
C PRO A 37 -5.12 -29.63 -9.53
N PHE A 38 -5.34 -28.37 -9.91
CA PHE A 38 -4.32 -27.47 -10.45
C PHE A 38 -4.03 -26.26 -9.55
N VAL A 39 -4.88 -26.04 -8.53
CA VAL A 39 -4.77 -24.90 -7.61
C VAL A 39 -4.65 -25.42 -6.19
N LEU A 40 -3.49 -25.22 -5.60
CA LEU A 40 -3.27 -25.47 -4.18
C LEU A 40 -3.21 -24.13 -3.44
N ARG A 41 -4.28 -23.79 -2.72
CA ARG A 41 -4.32 -22.64 -1.81
C ARG A 41 -4.20 -23.11 -0.38
N ARG A 42 -3.18 -22.66 0.32
CA ARG A 42 -3.00 -22.87 1.76
C ARG A 42 -3.06 -21.54 2.48
N LEU A 43 -3.76 -21.51 3.59
CA LEU A 43 -3.76 -20.32 4.45
C LEU A 43 -2.48 -20.32 5.30
N LYS A 44 -1.87 -19.15 5.43
CA LYS A 44 -0.62 -18.94 6.15
C LYS A 44 -0.71 -19.44 7.59
N LYS A 45 -1.84 -19.18 8.26
CA LYS A 45 -2.13 -19.61 9.64
C LYS A 45 -2.20 -21.13 9.82
N GLU A 46 -2.55 -21.86 8.76
CA GLU A 46 -2.70 -23.33 8.82
C GLU A 46 -1.38 -24.08 8.60
N VAL A 47 -0.42 -23.44 7.96
CA VAL A 47 0.80 -24.09 7.48
C VAL A 47 2.05 -23.61 8.23
N LEU A 48 2.02 -22.40 8.76
CA LEU A 48 3.17 -21.74 9.40
C LEU A 48 2.88 -21.49 10.89
N THR A 49 2.84 -22.56 11.68
CA THR A 49 2.65 -22.50 13.14
C THR A 49 3.83 -21.85 13.87
N ASP A 50 5.02 -21.91 13.28
CA ASP A 50 6.26 -21.41 13.88
C ASP A 50 6.60 -19.97 13.48
N LEU A 51 5.71 -19.31 12.69
CA LEU A 51 5.92 -17.92 12.32
C LEU A 51 5.56 -17.00 13.49
N PRO A 52 6.45 -16.06 13.88
CA PRO A 52 6.15 -15.10 14.93
C PRO A 52 4.88 -14.29 14.66
N ASP A 53 4.30 -13.73 15.71
CA ASP A 53 3.10 -12.91 15.60
C ASP A 53 3.32 -11.67 14.74
N LYS A 54 2.23 -11.18 14.16
CA LYS A 54 2.16 -9.91 13.44
C LYS A 54 1.20 -8.99 14.19
N LEU A 55 1.70 -7.86 14.65
CA LEU A 55 0.93 -6.82 15.34
C LEU A 55 0.67 -5.67 14.36
N GLU A 56 -0.58 -5.28 14.20
CA GLU A 56 -0.98 -4.21 13.28
C GLU A 56 -1.59 -3.05 14.06
N GLU A 57 -1.07 -1.85 13.84
CA GLU A 57 -1.53 -0.63 14.48
C GLU A 57 -1.75 0.49 13.45
N ASN A 58 -2.85 1.24 13.63
CA ASN A 58 -3.12 2.43 12.83
C ASN A 58 -2.71 3.68 13.62
N MET A 59 -1.73 4.39 13.09
CA MET A 59 -1.26 5.65 13.63
C MET A 59 -2.05 6.79 12.99
N PHE A 60 -2.69 7.62 13.79
CA PHE A 60 -3.52 8.72 13.31
C PHE A 60 -2.85 10.06 13.53
N VAL A 61 -2.76 10.85 12.46
CA VAL A 61 -2.24 12.22 12.47
C VAL A 61 -3.36 13.19 12.14
N GLN A 62 -3.32 14.38 12.68
CA GLN A 62 -4.23 15.47 12.34
C GLN A 62 -3.53 16.42 11.34
N LEU A 63 -4.26 16.82 10.31
CA LEU A 63 -3.83 17.91 9.47
C LEU A 63 -3.88 19.21 10.27
N THR A 64 -2.86 20.03 10.14
CA THR A 64 -2.75 21.30 10.88
C THR A 64 -2.35 22.45 9.97
N GLY A 65 -2.62 23.68 10.42
CA GLY A 65 -2.13 24.89 9.79
C GLY A 65 -2.51 25.05 8.32
N GLU A 66 -1.49 25.27 7.46
CA GLU A 66 -1.66 25.51 6.04
C GLU A 66 -2.08 24.24 5.28
N GLN A 67 -1.58 23.09 5.69
CA GLN A 67 -1.95 21.80 5.08
C GLN A 67 -3.45 21.53 5.20
N GLN A 68 -4.05 21.79 6.36
CA GLN A 68 -5.50 21.66 6.55
C GLN A 68 -6.28 22.59 5.62
N LYS A 69 -5.85 23.84 5.48
CA LYS A 69 -6.52 24.82 4.58
C LYS A 69 -6.47 24.37 3.14
N LEU A 70 -5.34 23.85 2.69
CA LEU A 70 -5.18 23.33 1.31
C LEU A 70 -6.08 22.10 1.08
N TYR A 71 -6.15 21.19 2.05
CA TYR A 71 -7.03 20.03 1.99
C TYR A 71 -8.49 20.46 1.89
N ASP A 72 -8.97 21.33 2.77
CA ASP A 72 -10.36 21.81 2.81
C ASP A 72 -10.74 22.55 1.54
N ALA A 73 -9.85 23.39 1.01
CA ALA A 73 -10.07 24.09 -0.27
C ALA A 73 -10.22 23.10 -1.43
N HIS A 74 -9.41 22.03 -1.45
CA HIS A 74 -9.45 21.03 -2.49
C HIS A 74 -10.72 20.15 -2.40
N VAL A 75 -11.14 19.79 -1.18
CA VAL A 75 -12.39 19.06 -0.93
C VAL A 75 -13.59 19.89 -1.40
N LYS A 76 -13.67 21.18 -1.01
CA LYS A 76 -14.74 22.08 -1.47
C LYS A 76 -14.80 22.18 -2.98
N ARG A 77 -13.64 22.34 -3.64
CA ARG A 77 -13.57 22.37 -5.10
C ARG A 77 -14.09 21.08 -5.73
N MET A 78 -13.71 19.92 -5.18
CA MET A 78 -14.16 18.62 -5.66
C MET A 78 -15.66 18.44 -5.48
N MET A 79 -16.22 18.81 -4.32
CA MET A 79 -17.67 18.78 -4.07
C MET A 79 -18.43 19.64 -5.08
N LEU A 80 -18.01 20.89 -5.32
CA LEU A 80 -18.63 21.78 -6.31
C LEU A 80 -18.54 21.22 -7.74
N MET A 81 -17.51 20.45 -8.04
CA MET A 81 -17.35 19.80 -9.34
C MET A 81 -18.33 18.61 -9.48
N LEU A 82 -18.52 17.84 -8.41
CA LEU A 82 -19.46 16.71 -8.38
C LEU A 82 -20.93 17.16 -8.41
N ASP A 83 -21.28 18.19 -7.64
CA ASP A 83 -22.67 18.71 -7.57
C ASP A 83 -23.19 19.27 -8.91
N LYS A 84 -22.28 19.66 -9.81
CA LYS A 84 -22.63 20.21 -11.13
C LYS A 84 -22.74 19.15 -12.23
N GLN A 85 -22.42 17.89 -11.95
CA GLN A 85 -22.40 16.83 -12.96
C GLN A 85 -23.71 16.06 -13.01
N SER A 86 -24.20 15.82 -14.24
CA SER A 86 -25.26 14.85 -14.50
C SER A 86 -24.72 13.41 -14.38
N GLU A 87 -25.61 12.40 -14.26
CA GLU A 87 -25.19 10.99 -14.20
C GLU A 87 -24.38 10.54 -15.42
N GLU A 88 -24.64 11.10 -16.59
CA GLU A 88 -23.90 10.77 -17.82
C GLU A 88 -22.51 11.40 -17.82
N GLU A 89 -22.40 12.64 -17.38
CA GLU A 89 -21.12 13.34 -17.19
C GLU A 89 -20.28 12.67 -16.11
N PHE A 90 -20.89 12.19 -15.02
CA PHE A 90 -20.20 11.43 -13.97
C PHE A 90 -19.56 10.14 -14.53
N LYS A 91 -20.22 9.42 -15.42
CA LYS A 91 -19.65 8.22 -16.06
C LYS A 91 -18.42 8.51 -16.90
N THR A 92 -18.38 9.67 -17.57
CA THR A 92 -17.24 10.09 -18.41
C THR A 92 -16.11 10.75 -17.60
N SER A 93 -16.44 11.35 -16.45
CA SER A 93 -15.47 12.08 -15.62
C SER A 93 -14.75 11.23 -14.56
N LYS A 94 -14.96 9.91 -14.52
CA LYS A 94 -14.35 9.00 -13.51
C LYS A 94 -12.85 9.16 -13.41
N ILE A 95 -12.14 9.32 -14.53
CA ILE A 95 -10.67 9.49 -14.56
C ILE A 95 -10.28 10.80 -13.87
N THR A 96 -11.05 11.87 -14.12
CA THR A 96 -10.81 13.18 -13.50
C THR A 96 -11.04 13.12 -11.99
N ILE A 97 -12.12 12.45 -11.56
CA ILE A 97 -12.42 12.26 -10.13
C ILE A 97 -11.30 11.48 -9.44
N LEU A 98 -10.83 10.39 -10.05
CA LEU A 98 -9.70 9.61 -9.52
C LEU A 98 -8.41 10.44 -9.44
N ALA A 99 -8.17 11.33 -10.40
CA ALA A 99 -7.03 12.25 -10.37
C ALA A 99 -7.14 13.24 -9.20
N GLU A 100 -8.33 13.82 -8.97
CA GLU A 100 -8.56 14.74 -7.83
C GLU A 100 -8.44 14.02 -6.47
N LEU A 101 -8.98 12.80 -6.34
CA LEU A 101 -8.77 11.96 -5.15
C LEU A 101 -7.28 11.65 -4.93
N THR A 102 -6.52 11.41 -5.99
CA THR A 102 -5.07 11.19 -5.90
C THR A 102 -4.36 12.45 -5.39
N LYS A 103 -4.76 13.64 -5.86
CA LYS A 103 -4.21 14.92 -5.35
C LYS A 103 -4.54 15.12 -3.86
N LEU A 104 -5.77 14.86 -3.43
CA LEU A 104 -6.13 14.91 -2.02
C LEU A 104 -5.22 14.01 -1.16
N ARG A 105 -4.96 12.79 -1.62
CA ARG A 105 -4.05 11.88 -0.93
C ARG A 105 -2.61 12.41 -0.92
N GLN A 106 -2.15 13.04 -1.99
CA GLN A 106 -0.84 13.69 -2.02
C GLN A 106 -0.76 14.87 -1.04
N ILE A 107 -1.80 15.72 -0.97
CA ILE A 107 -1.89 16.80 0.03
C ILE A 107 -1.82 16.22 1.45
N CYS A 108 -2.48 15.09 1.70
CA CYS A 108 -2.38 14.38 2.97
C CYS A 108 -0.97 13.85 3.26
N CYS A 109 -0.23 13.40 2.27
CA CYS A 109 1.15 12.94 2.45
C CYS A 109 2.09 14.11 2.72
N ASP A 110 2.16 15.03 1.76
CA ASP A 110 2.92 16.26 1.80
C ASP A 110 2.42 17.19 0.67
N PRO A 111 1.92 18.39 0.98
CA PRO A 111 1.45 19.31 -0.05
C PRO A 111 2.52 19.72 -1.06
N SER A 112 3.82 19.67 -0.71
CA SER A 112 4.92 19.96 -1.62
C SER A 112 5.00 19.03 -2.83
N LEU A 113 4.34 17.85 -2.77
CA LEU A 113 4.20 16.94 -3.91
C LEU A 113 3.38 17.54 -5.07
N ILE A 114 2.57 18.55 -4.78
CA ILE A 114 1.70 19.23 -5.75
C ILE A 114 2.05 20.72 -5.87
N PHE A 115 2.37 21.36 -4.76
CA PHE A 115 2.61 22.79 -4.66
C PHE A 115 4.11 23.04 -4.41
N ALA A 116 4.86 23.41 -5.47
CA ALA A 116 6.31 23.60 -5.39
C ALA A 116 6.73 24.69 -4.38
N ASP A 117 5.86 25.65 -4.13
CA ASP A 117 6.11 26.76 -3.19
C ASP A 117 5.76 26.42 -1.74
N TYR A 118 5.20 25.25 -1.47
CA TYR A 118 4.88 24.81 -0.11
C TYR A 118 6.16 24.48 0.65
N LYS A 119 6.36 25.15 1.80
CA LYS A 119 7.56 25.03 2.64
C LYS A 119 7.27 24.65 4.08
N ALA A 120 5.99 24.53 4.44
CA ALA A 120 5.63 24.14 5.81
C ALA A 120 5.83 22.65 6.01
N ASP A 121 6.00 22.24 7.26
CA ASP A 121 6.18 20.84 7.63
C ASP A 121 4.90 20.03 7.42
N SER A 122 5.08 18.71 7.23
CA SER A 122 4.00 17.74 7.20
C SER A 122 4.02 16.91 8.47
N ALA A 123 2.98 17.06 9.30
CA ALA A 123 2.85 16.32 10.54
C ALA A 123 2.97 14.79 10.35
N LYS A 124 2.59 14.30 9.18
CA LYS A 124 2.72 12.89 8.82
C LYS A 124 4.16 12.48 8.57
N VAL A 125 4.94 13.35 7.92
CA VAL A 125 6.37 13.13 7.69
C VAL A 125 7.09 13.10 9.03
N ASP A 126 6.84 14.10 9.88
CA ASP A 126 7.48 14.22 11.19
C ASP A 126 7.17 13.01 12.09
N MET A 127 5.90 12.57 12.12
CA MET A 127 5.51 11.38 12.86
C MET A 127 6.24 10.13 12.33
N CYS A 128 6.30 9.96 11.00
CA CYS A 128 6.97 8.83 10.38
C CYS A 128 8.48 8.82 10.70
N LEU A 129 9.14 9.96 10.62
CA LEU A 129 10.57 10.09 10.94
C LEU A 129 10.83 9.79 12.41
N ASN A 130 10.02 10.32 13.33
CA ASN A 130 10.14 10.02 14.76
C ASN A 130 9.99 8.52 15.04
N MET A 131 9.05 7.84 14.36
CA MET A 131 8.90 6.38 14.49
C MET A 131 10.13 5.65 13.97
N ILE A 132 10.69 6.09 12.83
CA ILE A 132 11.88 5.49 12.23
C ILE A 132 13.08 5.69 13.17
N SER A 133 13.33 6.91 13.67
CA SER A 133 14.47 7.20 14.55
C SER A 133 14.42 6.37 15.83
N ASN A 134 13.27 6.31 16.49
CA ASN A 134 13.07 5.49 17.70
C ASN A 134 13.32 3.99 17.43
N ALA A 135 12.84 3.49 16.29
CA ALA A 135 13.02 2.09 15.91
C ALA A 135 14.48 1.77 15.60
N VAL A 136 15.16 2.67 14.90
CA VAL A 136 16.61 2.55 14.57
C VAL A 136 17.45 2.58 15.83
N GLU A 137 17.21 3.49 16.76
CA GLU A 137 17.87 3.56 18.05
C GLU A 137 17.68 2.28 18.88
N SER A 138 16.54 1.62 18.72
CA SER A 138 16.22 0.34 19.35
C SER A 138 16.80 -0.88 18.61
N GLY A 139 17.54 -0.66 17.52
CA GLY A 139 18.21 -1.71 16.75
C GLY A 139 17.32 -2.47 15.76
N HIS A 140 16.14 -1.95 15.45
CA HIS A 140 15.19 -2.54 14.49
C HIS A 140 15.53 -2.16 13.04
N LYS A 141 15.16 -3.04 12.10
CA LYS A 141 15.20 -2.76 10.66
C LYS A 141 13.77 -2.55 10.13
N ILE A 142 13.63 -1.60 9.22
CA ILE A 142 12.34 -1.04 8.83
C ILE A 142 12.11 -1.23 7.33
N LEU A 143 10.92 -1.68 6.94
CA LEU A 143 10.39 -1.55 5.58
C LEU A 143 9.44 -0.36 5.53
N LEU A 144 9.75 0.63 4.72
CA LEU A 144 8.94 1.82 4.51
C LEU A 144 8.28 1.77 3.14
N PHE A 145 6.96 1.66 3.11
CA PHE A 145 6.18 1.59 1.88
C PHE A 145 5.43 2.87 1.59
N SER A 146 5.49 3.33 0.34
CA SER A 146 4.62 4.36 -0.20
C SER A 146 4.21 4.04 -1.64
N GLN A 147 3.03 4.49 -2.05
CA GLN A 147 2.61 4.41 -3.45
C GLN A 147 3.25 5.52 -4.31
N PHE A 148 3.62 6.65 -3.68
CA PHE A 148 4.21 7.79 -4.36
C PHE A 148 5.74 7.72 -4.28
N THR A 149 6.39 7.53 -5.44
CA THR A 149 7.87 7.50 -5.51
C THR A 149 8.48 8.84 -5.11
N THR A 150 7.83 9.95 -5.50
CA THR A 150 8.24 11.31 -5.07
C THR A 150 8.20 11.48 -3.56
N MET A 151 7.24 10.85 -2.88
CA MET A 151 7.21 10.86 -1.41
C MET A 151 8.37 10.06 -0.80
N LEU A 152 8.72 8.93 -1.40
CA LEU A 152 9.90 8.17 -0.98
C LEU A 152 11.18 8.98 -1.17
N ASP A 153 11.29 9.74 -2.26
CA ASP A 153 12.44 10.64 -2.50
C ASP A 153 12.53 11.75 -1.43
N HIS A 154 11.38 12.30 -0.98
CA HIS A 154 11.33 13.28 0.11
C HIS A 154 11.76 12.65 1.44
N LEU A 155 11.21 11.49 1.79
CA LEU A 155 11.58 10.76 3.00
C LEU A 155 13.06 10.37 2.99
N ALA A 156 13.59 9.94 1.83
CA ALA A 156 15.00 9.60 1.69
C ALA A 156 15.93 10.78 2.02
N LYS A 157 15.62 11.99 1.53
CA LYS A 157 16.38 13.20 1.88
C LYS A 157 16.39 13.46 3.38
N ARG A 158 15.25 13.31 4.05
CA ARG A 158 15.15 13.48 5.49
C ARG A 158 15.94 12.40 6.25
N LEU A 159 15.94 11.14 5.76
CA LEU A 159 16.78 10.07 6.32
C LEU A 159 18.26 10.38 6.18
N GLU A 160 18.70 10.98 5.05
CA GLU A 160 20.09 11.43 4.84
C GLU A 160 20.47 12.54 5.84
N GLU A 161 19.60 13.51 6.08
CA GLU A 161 19.80 14.59 7.07
C GLU A 161 19.99 14.02 8.49
N GLU A 162 19.23 12.98 8.84
CA GLU A 162 19.31 12.27 10.13
C GLU A 162 20.41 11.20 10.17
N LYS A 163 21.17 11.02 9.07
CA LYS A 163 22.25 10.02 8.92
C LYS A 163 21.78 8.57 9.08
N ILE A 164 20.52 8.31 8.75
CA ILE A 164 19.93 6.96 8.75
C ILE A 164 20.21 6.32 7.40
N SER A 165 20.84 5.14 7.41
CA SER A 165 21.16 4.39 6.19
C SER A 165 19.91 3.76 5.58
N TYR A 166 19.78 3.84 4.25
CA TYR A 166 18.62 3.28 3.57
C TYR A 166 18.95 2.68 2.19
N TYR A 167 18.11 1.77 1.74
CA TYR A 167 17.97 1.37 0.34
C TYR A 167 16.68 1.92 -0.25
N MET A 168 16.69 2.20 -1.57
CA MET A 168 15.53 2.67 -2.32
C MET A 168 15.19 1.72 -3.46
N LEU A 169 13.98 1.14 -3.45
CA LEU A 169 13.49 0.25 -4.49
C LEU A 169 12.23 0.81 -5.13
N THR A 170 12.33 1.14 -6.42
CA THR A 170 11.23 1.66 -7.23
C THR A 170 11.00 0.79 -8.47
N GLY A 171 10.00 1.15 -9.28
CA GLY A 171 9.70 0.45 -10.53
C GLY A 171 10.82 0.53 -11.57
N SER A 172 11.70 1.54 -11.48
CA SER A 172 12.86 1.73 -12.37
C SER A 172 14.09 0.91 -11.97
N THR A 173 14.08 0.27 -10.78
CA THR A 173 15.22 -0.53 -10.29
C THR A 173 15.35 -1.81 -11.13
N SER A 174 16.54 -2.06 -11.71
CA SER A 174 16.79 -3.27 -12.49
C SER A 174 16.68 -4.54 -11.65
N LYS A 175 16.45 -5.69 -12.30
CA LYS A 175 16.26 -6.97 -11.61
C LYS A 175 17.51 -7.38 -10.81
N GLU A 176 18.69 -7.12 -11.35
CA GLU A 176 19.99 -7.44 -10.75
C GLU A 176 20.23 -6.59 -9.50
N LYS A 177 20.06 -5.26 -9.60
CA LYS A 177 20.16 -4.34 -8.45
C LYS A 177 19.17 -4.68 -7.36
N ARG A 178 17.93 -5.05 -7.75
CA ARG A 178 16.90 -5.47 -6.78
C ARG A 178 17.35 -6.69 -5.98
N ALA A 179 17.87 -7.74 -6.64
CA ALA A 179 18.35 -8.94 -5.98
C ALA A 179 19.50 -8.61 -5.01
N GLN A 180 20.46 -7.81 -5.44
CA GLN A 180 21.59 -7.38 -4.62
C GLN A 180 21.17 -6.55 -3.41
N MET A 181 20.23 -5.59 -3.57
CA MET A 181 19.71 -4.78 -2.46
C MET A 181 19.02 -5.65 -1.41
N VAL A 182 18.25 -6.65 -1.84
CA VAL A 182 17.55 -7.58 -0.93
C VAL A 182 18.55 -8.42 -0.15
N GLU A 183 19.58 -8.95 -0.79
CA GLU A 183 20.62 -9.73 -0.15
C GLU A 183 21.41 -8.88 0.85
N ASN A 184 21.87 -7.70 0.42
CA ASN A 184 22.59 -6.78 1.27
C ASN A 184 21.75 -6.37 2.50
N PHE A 185 20.51 -5.95 2.31
CA PHE A 185 19.65 -5.53 3.43
C PHE A 185 19.48 -6.62 4.49
N ASN A 186 19.42 -7.89 4.08
CA ASN A 186 19.31 -9.00 5.03
C ASN A 186 20.62 -9.29 5.79
N THR A 187 21.77 -8.81 5.31
CA THR A 187 23.09 -9.18 5.84
C THR A 187 23.91 -8.00 6.38
N ASP A 188 23.67 -6.79 5.88
CA ASP A 188 24.38 -5.58 6.29
C ASP A 188 23.66 -4.83 7.43
N ASN A 189 24.18 -3.64 7.80
CA ASN A 189 23.62 -2.81 8.86
C ASN A 189 22.70 -1.70 8.35
N THR A 190 22.25 -1.75 7.10
CA THR A 190 21.29 -0.78 6.57
C THR A 190 19.97 -0.86 7.33
N GLN A 191 19.49 0.29 7.77
CA GLN A 191 18.41 0.39 8.75
C GLN A 191 17.02 0.44 8.12
N VAL A 192 16.89 1.13 6.98
CA VAL A 192 15.59 1.35 6.32
C VAL A 192 15.61 0.85 4.87
N PHE A 193 14.54 0.19 4.45
CA PHE A 193 14.32 -0.13 3.04
C PHE A 193 13.07 0.58 2.53
N CYS A 194 13.25 1.65 1.77
CA CYS A 194 12.19 2.42 1.12
C CYS A 194 11.73 1.69 -0.14
N ILE A 195 10.46 1.32 -0.22
CA ILE A 195 9.93 0.48 -1.29
C ILE A 195 8.65 1.09 -1.86
N SER A 196 8.59 1.30 -3.18
CA SER A 196 7.32 1.67 -3.80
C SER A 196 6.37 0.46 -3.82
N LEU A 197 5.09 0.66 -3.47
CA LEU A 197 4.09 -0.43 -3.40
C LEU A 197 4.00 -1.23 -4.70
N LYS A 198 4.13 -0.57 -5.85
CA LYS A 198 4.13 -1.23 -7.16
C LYS A 198 5.35 -2.14 -7.35
N ALA A 199 6.53 -1.71 -6.89
CA ALA A 199 7.76 -2.50 -7.00
C ALA A 199 7.82 -3.63 -5.96
N GLY A 200 7.18 -3.45 -4.81
CA GLY A 200 7.09 -4.46 -3.75
C GLY A 200 6.31 -5.72 -4.10
N GLY A 201 5.54 -5.72 -5.21
CA GLY A 201 4.68 -6.84 -5.63
C GLY A 201 5.38 -8.15 -6.02
N THR A 202 6.69 -8.15 -6.24
CA THR A 202 7.43 -9.31 -6.75
C THR A 202 8.33 -9.93 -5.68
N GLY A 203 7.90 -11.04 -5.10
CA GLY A 203 8.69 -12.09 -4.42
C GLY A 203 9.90 -11.71 -3.54
N LEU A 204 9.96 -10.49 -2.99
CA LEU A 204 11.05 -10.05 -2.14
C LEU A 204 11.03 -10.83 -0.81
N ASN A 205 12.20 -11.20 -0.30
CA ASN A 205 12.36 -11.80 1.02
C ASN A 205 13.20 -10.86 1.91
N LEU A 206 12.53 -10.14 2.82
CA LEU A 206 13.12 -9.07 3.64
C LEU A 206 12.92 -9.37 5.13
N THR A 207 13.26 -10.59 5.53
CA THR A 207 13.05 -11.12 6.89
C THR A 207 14.01 -10.54 7.94
N ALA A 208 14.99 -9.73 7.53
CA ALA A 208 15.80 -8.96 8.48
C ALA A 208 15.01 -7.80 9.11
N ALA A 209 13.93 -7.32 8.45
CA ALA A 209 13.09 -6.28 9.01
C ALA A 209 11.99 -6.88 9.90
N ASP A 210 11.76 -6.24 11.03
CA ASP A 210 10.69 -6.55 11.99
C ASP A 210 9.72 -5.39 12.20
N ILE A 211 9.96 -4.26 11.54
CA ILE A 211 9.03 -3.12 11.49
C ILE A 211 8.62 -2.86 10.04
N VAL A 212 7.32 -2.67 9.82
CA VAL A 212 6.75 -2.29 8.52
C VAL A 212 5.94 -1.03 8.70
N ILE A 213 6.26 0.00 7.94
CA ILE A 213 5.52 1.27 7.94
C ILE A 213 4.86 1.47 6.57
N HIS A 214 3.55 1.49 6.55
CA HIS A 214 2.77 1.95 5.41
C HIS A 214 2.53 3.45 5.56
N PHE A 215 3.34 4.25 4.87
CA PHE A 215 3.26 5.70 4.95
C PHE A 215 1.93 6.23 4.44
N ASP A 216 1.42 5.68 3.34
CA ASP A 216 0.11 5.99 2.79
C ASP A 216 -0.68 4.69 2.55
N PRO A 217 -1.86 4.53 3.18
CA PRO A 217 -2.69 3.35 3.01
C PRO A 217 -3.16 3.21 1.57
N TRP A 218 -3.27 1.97 1.09
CA TRP A 218 -3.73 1.66 -0.25
C TRP A 218 -5.20 1.21 -0.23
N TRP A 219 -5.95 1.57 -1.28
CA TRP A 219 -7.36 1.16 -1.44
C TRP A 219 -7.53 -0.37 -1.43
N ASN A 220 -6.56 -1.08 -1.99
CA ASN A 220 -6.56 -2.53 -2.03
C ASN A 220 -5.74 -3.09 -0.87
N LEU A 221 -6.44 -3.50 0.18
CA LEU A 221 -5.85 -4.09 1.39
C LEU A 221 -5.00 -5.34 1.07
N ALA A 222 -5.35 -6.10 0.01
CA ALA A 222 -4.58 -7.28 -0.38
C ALA A 222 -3.16 -6.92 -0.84
N VAL A 223 -2.98 -5.78 -1.52
CA VAL A 223 -1.66 -5.28 -1.94
C VAL A 223 -0.86 -4.81 -0.73
N GLN A 224 -1.50 -4.15 0.23
CA GLN A 224 -0.86 -3.73 1.48
C GLN A 224 -0.41 -4.95 2.29
N ASN A 225 -1.28 -5.94 2.46
CA ASN A 225 -0.94 -7.19 3.12
C ASN A 225 0.19 -7.94 2.41
N GLN A 226 0.19 -7.95 1.07
CA GLN A 226 1.28 -8.53 0.29
C GLN A 226 2.61 -7.81 0.53
N ALA A 227 2.62 -6.49 0.71
CA ALA A 227 3.81 -5.73 1.05
C ALA A 227 4.32 -6.10 2.46
N THR A 228 3.42 -6.17 3.46
CA THR A 228 3.74 -6.64 4.81
C THR A 228 4.32 -8.05 4.83
N ASP A 229 3.82 -8.94 3.99
CA ASP A 229 4.29 -10.32 3.86
C ASP A 229 5.73 -10.46 3.31
N ARG A 230 6.41 -9.37 3.02
CA ARG A 230 7.86 -9.37 2.70
C ARG A 230 8.71 -9.52 3.96
N ALA A 231 8.29 -8.93 5.08
CA ALA A 231 8.92 -9.11 6.39
C ALA A 231 8.33 -10.32 7.12
N HIS A 232 7.01 -10.46 7.14
CA HIS A 232 6.32 -11.54 7.86
C HIS A 232 6.24 -12.80 7.00
N ARG A 233 7.36 -13.53 6.92
CA ARG A 233 7.54 -14.69 6.03
C ARG A 233 8.42 -15.76 6.71
N ILE A 234 8.46 -16.96 6.13
CA ILE A 234 9.39 -18.05 6.57
C ILE A 234 10.82 -17.50 6.65
N GLY A 235 11.43 -17.67 7.80
CA GLY A 235 12.75 -17.14 8.15
C GLY A 235 12.71 -15.91 9.06
N GLN A 236 11.54 -15.32 9.30
CA GLN A 236 11.36 -14.29 10.32
C GLN A 236 11.48 -14.89 11.72
N LYS A 237 12.27 -14.24 12.59
CA LYS A 237 12.53 -14.70 13.97
C LYS A 237 11.88 -13.79 15.01
N ASN A 238 11.52 -12.56 14.62
CA ASN A 238 10.99 -11.53 15.51
C ASN A 238 9.50 -11.32 15.25
N VAL A 239 8.77 -10.81 16.23
CA VAL A 239 7.43 -10.27 16.05
C VAL A 239 7.49 -9.12 15.06
N VAL A 240 6.61 -9.13 14.05
CA VAL A 240 6.56 -8.08 13.05
C VAL A 240 5.52 -7.04 13.44
N ASN A 241 5.96 -5.81 13.70
CA ASN A 241 5.10 -4.67 13.99
C ASN A 241 4.78 -3.92 12.70
N VAL A 242 3.51 -3.73 12.41
CA VAL A 242 3.03 -3.08 11.18
C VAL A 242 2.27 -1.81 11.55
N TYR A 243 2.79 -0.69 11.12
CA TYR A 243 2.19 0.62 11.34
C TYR A 243 1.61 1.17 10.04
N THR A 244 0.35 1.58 10.08
CA THR A 244 -0.28 2.29 8.97
C THR A 244 -0.54 3.73 9.38
N VAL A 245 0.14 4.68 8.72
CA VAL A 245 -0.01 6.10 9.05
C VAL A 245 -1.16 6.69 8.23
N SER A 246 -2.20 7.16 8.91
CA SER A 246 -3.42 7.69 8.31
C SER A 246 -3.83 9.02 8.97
N TYR A 247 -4.77 9.74 8.34
CA TYR A 247 -5.40 10.91 8.93
C TYR A 247 -6.75 10.56 9.56
N THR A 248 -7.09 11.19 10.66
CA THR A 248 -8.35 10.96 11.38
C THR A 248 -9.60 11.23 10.55
N HIS A 249 -9.55 12.17 9.61
CA HIS A 249 -10.72 12.58 8.80
C HIS A 249 -10.97 11.72 7.57
N LEU A 250 -9.96 11.02 7.03
CA LEU A 250 -10.15 10.21 5.82
C LEU A 250 -11.06 9.00 6.05
N ARG A 251 -11.04 8.40 7.24
CA ARG A 251 -11.91 7.25 7.55
C ARG A 251 -13.39 7.58 7.64
N ALA A 252 -13.76 8.79 8.08
CA ALA A 252 -15.16 9.18 8.20
C ALA A 252 -15.84 9.37 6.84
N HIS A 253 -15.08 9.77 5.81
CA HIS A 253 -15.60 9.96 4.44
C HIS A 253 -15.49 8.70 3.57
N GLU A 254 -14.51 7.82 3.83
CA GLU A 254 -14.33 6.59 3.04
C GLU A 254 -15.26 5.45 3.46
N THR A 255 -15.72 5.42 4.73
CA THR A 255 -16.60 4.34 5.24
C THR A 255 -18.07 4.66 5.19
N GLY A 256 -18.46 5.92 5.02
CA GLY A 256 -19.87 6.35 5.05
C GLY A 256 -20.59 6.41 3.69
N ALA A 257 -19.89 6.29 2.57
CA ALA A 257 -20.46 6.53 1.24
C ALA A 257 -20.51 5.30 0.33
N TYR A 258 -20.06 4.11 0.79
CA TYR A 258 -19.96 2.90 -0.04
C TYR A 258 -20.42 1.61 0.68
N LEU A 259 -21.36 1.73 1.62
CA LEU A 259 -22.12 0.60 2.16
C LEU A 259 -23.55 0.67 1.67
#